data_67afe9b8b8c7c5eabb5278e34e325e02
#
_entry.id   67afe9b8b8c7c5eabb5278e34e325e02
#
_cell.length_a   1.000
_cell.length_b   1.000
_cell.length_c   1.000
_cell.angle_alpha   90.00
_cell.angle_beta   90.00
_cell.angle_gamma   90.00
#
_symmetry.space_group_name_H-M   'P 1'
#
loop_
_entity.id
_entity.type
_entity.pdbx_description
1 polymer ?
#
loop_
_entity_poly.entity_id
_entity_poly.type
_entity_poly.pdbx_seq_one_letter_code
_entity_poly.pdbx_strand_id
1 'polypeptide(L)'
;AFQRLYLKDRDIKNVILMGDFLTDTIFREELGDHIITSDEFTKRYEKTIYKTEQALAQEMDIDPEYASLVIPTMVICKNFLEIFQAESVWVPGVSLLDGIAYDYGEKKKFIKSVHNFENDILVASKNIAKRYSTGKDHIKGTTDIALTIFDSMKKVHGMGARERLLLQIAVQLHDCGKYISMADVAECSYRIIMATEIIGLSTEERK
;
A
#
# COMPACT_ATOMS: atom_id res chain seq x y z
N ALA A 1 -15.95 7.70 -7.22
CA ALA A 1 -15.31 7.45 -5.90
C ALA A 1 -13.85 7.91 -5.89
N PHE A 2 -13.03 7.54 -6.86
CA PHE A 2 -11.59 7.86 -6.92
C PHE A 2 -11.27 9.34 -7.09
N GLN A 3 -12.17 10.17 -7.65
CA GLN A 3 -11.97 11.62 -7.80
C GLN A 3 -11.86 12.38 -6.47
N ARG A 4 -12.22 11.76 -5.34
CA ARG A 4 -12.10 12.35 -4.00
C ARG A 4 -10.80 11.96 -3.29
N LEU A 5 -9.96 11.14 -3.92
CA LEU A 5 -8.67 10.78 -3.33
C LEU A 5 -7.76 12.00 -3.32
N TYR A 6 -7.09 12.19 -2.19
CA TYR A 6 -6.04 13.20 -2.00
C TYR A 6 -4.86 13.07 -2.99
N LEU A 7 -4.90 12.05 -3.86
CA LEU A 7 -3.95 11.82 -4.94
C LEU A 7 -4.22 12.67 -6.19
N LYS A 8 -5.43 13.27 -6.32
CA LYS A 8 -5.81 14.07 -7.50
C LYS A 8 -4.88 15.27 -7.76
N ASP A 9 -4.33 15.84 -6.69
CA ASP A 9 -3.43 16.99 -6.77
C ASP A 9 -1.94 16.57 -6.84
N ARG A 10 -1.67 15.27 -7.05
CA ARG A 10 -0.31 14.75 -7.23
C ARG A 10 -0.01 14.57 -8.71
N ASP A 11 1.19 14.99 -9.11
CA ASP A 11 1.71 14.74 -10.45
C ASP A 11 2.21 13.28 -10.55
N ILE A 12 1.27 12.36 -10.84
CA ILE A 12 1.56 10.93 -10.95
C ILE A 12 1.78 10.61 -12.42
N LYS A 13 3.03 10.47 -12.82
CA LYS A 13 3.40 10.20 -14.20
C LYS A 13 3.53 8.71 -14.53
N ASN A 14 3.87 7.91 -13.53
CA ASN A 14 4.15 6.48 -13.72
C ASN A 14 3.24 5.65 -12.83
N VAL A 15 2.66 4.58 -13.37
CA VAL A 15 1.84 3.61 -12.65
C VAL A 15 2.56 2.27 -12.65
N ILE A 16 2.65 1.64 -11.48
CA ILE A 16 3.16 0.27 -11.33
C ILE A 16 1.97 -0.66 -11.16
N LEU A 17 1.85 -1.64 -12.03
CA LEU A 17 0.82 -2.68 -11.94
C LEU A 17 1.44 -3.97 -11.42
N MET A 18 0.90 -4.47 -10.31
CA MET A 18 1.37 -5.69 -9.67
C MET A 18 0.18 -6.61 -9.41
N GLY A 19 0.44 -7.90 -9.43
CA GLY A 19 -0.53 -8.96 -9.14
C GLY A 19 -0.43 -10.11 -10.13
N ASP A 20 -0.66 -11.33 -9.64
CA ASP A 20 -0.44 -12.57 -10.37
C ASP A 20 -1.25 -12.59 -11.69
N PHE A 21 -2.52 -12.18 -11.65
CA PHE A 21 -3.36 -12.13 -12.86
C PHE A 21 -2.83 -11.14 -13.91
N LEU A 22 -2.37 -9.95 -13.49
CA LEU A 22 -1.79 -8.96 -14.40
C LEU A 22 -0.49 -9.48 -15.02
N THR A 23 0.36 -10.08 -14.19
CA THR A 23 1.66 -10.59 -14.56
C THR A 23 1.55 -11.80 -15.48
N ASP A 24 0.76 -12.81 -15.09
CA ASP A 24 0.73 -14.10 -15.78
C ASP A 24 -0.20 -14.12 -17.00
N THR A 25 -1.08 -13.13 -17.12
CA THR A 25 -2.12 -13.12 -18.15
C THR A 25 -2.01 -11.91 -19.07
N ILE A 26 -2.24 -10.70 -18.56
CA ILE A 26 -2.41 -9.51 -19.43
C ILE A 26 -1.08 -9.00 -19.95
N PHE A 27 -0.03 -9.05 -19.14
CA PHE A 27 1.28 -8.47 -19.43
C PHE A 27 2.42 -9.50 -19.47
N ARG A 28 2.10 -10.76 -19.78
CA ARG A 28 3.09 -11.85 -19.82
C ARG A 28 4.30 -11.55 -20.71
N GLU A 29 4.10 -10.81 -21.80
CA GLU A 29 5.16 -10.46 -22.75
C GLU A 29 5.98 -9.23 -22.33
N GLU A 30 5.44 -8.40 -21.42
CA GLU A 30 6.06 -7.14 -20.99
C GLU A 30 6.65 -7.19 -19.57
N LEU A 31 6.91 -8.38 -19.05
CA LEU A 31 7.43 -8.54 -17.68
C LEU A 31 8.86 -8.02 -17.52
N GLY A 32 9.16 -7.54 -16.32
CA GLY A 32 10.49 -7.09 -15.93
C GLY A 32 10.72 -5.59 -16.18
N ASP A 33 11.77 -5.25 -16.94
CA ASP A 33 12.17 -3.86 -17.14
C ASP A 33 11.38 -3.15 -18.24
N HIS A 34 10.39 -3.80 -18.84
CA HIS A 34 9.61 -3.20 -19.92
C HIS A 34 8.60 -2.19 -19.37
N ILE A 35 8.69 -0.96 -19.87
CA ILE A 35 7.76 0.12 -19.56
C ILE A 35 6.96 0.41 -20.82
N ILE A 36 5.64 0.31 -20.75
CA ILE A 36 4.73 0.66 -21.83
C ILE A 36 4.16 2.07 -21.60
N THR A 37 3.98 2.80 -22.68
CA THR A 37 3.32 4.11 -22.60
C THR A 37 1.81 3.96 -22.38
N SER A 38 1.17 4.99 -21.85
CA SER A 38 -0.30 5.01 -21.69
C SER A 38 -1.02 4.93 -23.04
N ASP A 39 -0.41 5.42 -24.12
CA ASP A 39 -0.94 5.30 -25.48
C ASP A 39 -0.88 3.86 -25.99
N GLU A 40 0.21 3.13 -25.75
CA GLU A 40 0.33 1.71 -26.09
C GLU A 40 -0.67 0.87 -25.32
N PHE A 41 -0.83 1.16 -24.02
CA PHE A 41 -1.86 0.51 -23.20
C PHE A 41 -3.27 0.79 -23.76
N THR A 42 -3.56 2.03 -24.11
CA THR A 42 -4.86 2.42 -24.68
C THR A 42 -5.16 1.70 -26.00
N LYS A 43 -4.18 1.60 -26.89
CA LYS A 43 -4.32 0.84 -28.15
C LYS A 43 -4.59 -0.65 -27.89
N ARG A 44 -3.94 -1.24 -26.88
CA ARG A 44 -4.20 -2.62 -26.48
C ARG A 44 -5.61 -2.77 -25.90
N TYR A 45 -6.02 -1.86 -25.04
CA TYR A 45 -7.37 -1.83 -24.47
C TYR A 45 -8.44 -1.78 -25.56
N GLU A 46 -8.32 -0.88 -26.54
CA GLU A 46 -9.27 -0.74 -27.66
C GLU A 46 -9.39 -2.01 -28.50
N LYS A 47 -8.29 -2.73 -28.71
CA LYS A 47 -8.29 -4.02 -29.41
C LYS A 47 -8.95 -5.15 -28.60
N THR A 48 -8.90 -5.05 -27.28
CA THR A 48 -9.32 -6.11 -26.38
C THR A 48 -10.79 -6.02 -25.97
N ILE A 49 -11.31 -4.79 -25.76
CA ILE A 49 -12.62 -4.56 -25.15
C ILE A 49 -13.81 -5.11 -25.99
N TYR A 50 -13.63 -5.31 -27.28
CA TYR A 50 -14.67 -5.84 -28.17
C TYR A 50 -14.57 -7.35 -28.40
N LYS A 51 -13.60 -8.02 -27.81
CA LYS A 51 -13.42 -9.48 -27.95
C LYS A 51 -14.35 -10.23 -27.01
N THR A 52 -14.77 -11.41 -27.43
CA THR A 52 -15.51 -12.33 -26.56
C THR A 52 -14.55 -13.04 -25.60
N GLU A 53 -15.07 -13.54 -24.47
CA GLU A 53 -14.28 -14.32 -23.52
C GLU A 53 -13.60 -15.51 -24.17
N GLN A 54 -14.29 -16.21 -25.09
CA GLN A 54 -13.72 -17.34 -25.82
C GLN A 54 -12.54 -16.92 -26.71
N ALA A 55 -12.66 -15.77 -27.38
CA ALA A 55 -11.58 -15.24 -28.20
C ALA A 55 -10.36 -14.85 -27.36
N LEU A 56 -10.59 -14.23 -26.19
CA LEU A 56 -9.54 -13.89 -25.25
C LEU A 56 -8.87 -15.13 -24.65
N ALA A 57 -9.65 -16.14 -24.28
CA ALA A 57 -9.14 -17.40 -23.75
C ALA A 57 -8.20 -18.09 -24.76
N GLN A 58 -8.57 -18.12 -26.05
CA GLN A 58 -7.75 -18.71 -27.10
C GLN A 58 -6.50 -17.89 -27.41
N GLU A 59 -6.62 -16.56 -27.47
CA GLU A 59 -5.50 -15.68 -27.84
C GLU A 59 -4.44 -15.62 -26.74
N MET A 60 -4.86 -15.64 -25.48
CA MET A 60 -3.98 -15.54 -24.31
C MET A 60 -3.56 -16.90 -23.76
N ASP A 61 -4.10 -17.99 -24.32
CA ASP A 61 -3.87 -19.34 -23.83
C ASP A 61 -4.15 -19.50 -22.33
N ILE A 62 -5.37 -19.07 -21.91
CA ILE A 62 -5.85 -19.10 -20.54
C ILE A 62 -7.20 -19.78 -20.42
N ASP A 63 -7.55 -20.18 -19.20
CA ASP A 63 -8.87 -20.72 -18.90
C ASP A 63 -9.96 -19.66 -19.16
N PRO A 64 -11.13 -20.06 -19.72
CA PRO A 64 -12.27 -19.13 -19.93
C PRO A 64 -12.72 -18.38 -18.67
N GLU A 65 -12.59 -19.00 -17.50
CA GLU A 65 -12.90 -18.34 -16.24
C GLU A 65 -12.00 -17.11 -16.00
N TYR A 66 -10.71 -17.26 -16.28
CA TYR A 66 -9.75 -16.14 -16.20
C TYR A 66 -9.98 -15.10 -17.32
N ALA A 67 -10.41 -15.54 -18.51
CA ALA A 67 -10.68 -14.64 -19.63
C ALA A 67 -11.79 -13.63 -19.31
N SER A 68 -12.76 -14.01 -18.49
CA SER A 68 -13.84 -13.12 -18.03
C SER A 68 -13.34 -11.92 -17.22
N LEU A 69 -12.18 -12.02 -16.57
CA LEU A 69 -11.56 -10.98 -15.75
C LEU A 69 -10.70 -10.00 -16.55
N VAL A 70 -10.33 -10.34 -17.80
CA VAL A 70 -9.43 -9.49 -18.61
C VAL A 70 -10.02 -8.12 -18.86
N ILE A 71 -11.23 -8.05 -19.39
CA ILE A 71 -11.87 -6.76 -19.72
C ILE A 71 -12.09 -5.89 -18.48
N PRO A 72 -12.71 -6.39 -17.38
CA PRO A 72 -12.85 -5.61 -16.15
C PRO A 72 -11.52 -5.06 -15.63
N THR A 73 -10.46 -5.87 -15.64
CA THR A 73 -9.13 -5.47 -15.19
C THR A 73 -8.56 -4.37 -16.08
N MET A 74 -8.63 -4.51 -17.39
CA MET A 74 -8.15 -3.47 -18.32
C MET A 74 -8.96 -2.17 -18.20
N VAL A 75 -10.27 -2.24 -17.95
CA VAL A 75 -11.12 -1.06 -17.69
C VAL A 75 -10.64 -0.33 -16.42
N ILE A 76 -10.36 -1.08 -15.34
CA ILE A 76 -9.85 -0.50 -14.10
C ILE A 76 -8.50 0.19 -14.35
N CYS A 77 -7.56 -0.49 -14.98
CA CYS A 77 -6.24 0.07 -15.28
C CYS A 77 -6.34 1.33 -16.16
N LYS A 78 -7.15 1.30 -17.23
CA LYS A 78 -7.38 2.46 -18.10
C LYS A 78 -7.93 3.64 -17.33
N ASN A 79 -8.94 3.43 -16.47
CA ASN A 79 -9.50 4.50 -15.64
C ASN A 79 -8.47 5.13 -14.70
N PHE A 80 -7.56 4.33 -14.12
CA PHE A 80 -6.48 4.87 -13.30
C PHE A 80 -5.52 5.73 -14.12
N LEU A 81 -5.10 5.27 -15.30
CA LEU A 81 -4.21 6.02 -16.19
C LEU A 81 -4.83 7.37 -16.58
N GLU A 82 -6.12 7.40 -16.92
CA GLU A 82 -6.84 8.62 -17.30
C GLU A 82 -7.02 9.59 -16.12
N ILE A 83 -7.41 9.08 -14.92
CA ILE A 83 -7.63 9.92 -13.74
C ILE A 83 -6.35 10.62 -13.31
N PHE A 84 -5.22 9.93 -13.37
CA PHE A 84 -3.92 10.47 -12.97
C PHE A 84 -3.16 11.12 -14.13
N GLN A 85 -3.65 11.03 -15.36
CA GLN A 85 -2.94 11.47 -16.57
C GLN A 85 -1.53 10.87 -16.64
N ALA A 86 -1.42 9.60 -16.25
CA ALA A 86 -0.16 8.90 -16.22
C ALA A 86 0.41 8.70 -17.62
N GLU A 87 1.72 8.86 -17.75
CA GLU A 87 2.44 8.77 -19.01
C GLU A 87 2.86 7.33 -19.33
N SER A 88 3.11 6.53 -18.27
CA SER A 88 3.63 5.17 -18.44
C SER A 88 3.11 4.18 -17.41
N VAL A 89 3.20 2.91 -17.78
CA VAL A 89 2.87 1.73 -16.98
C VAL A 89 4.10 0.82 -16.91
N TRP A 90 4.48 0.43 -15.72
CA TRP A 90 5.50 -0.58 -15.49
C TRP A 90 4.89 -1.83 -14.83
N VAL A 91 5.20 -3.00 -15.39
CA VAL A 91 4.79 -4.30 -14.85
C VAL A 91 6.04 -5.09 -14.46
N PRO A 92 6.48 -5.02 -13.19
CA PRO A 92 7.75 -5.62 -12.76
C PRO A 92 7.76 -7.14 -12.78
N GLY A 93 6.62 -7.79 -12.95
CA GLY A 93 6.53 -9.24 -12.95
C GLY A 93 6.68 -9.86 -11.56
N VAL A 94 6.36 -9.12 -10.51
CA VAL A 94 6.47 -9.58 -9.13
C VAL A 94 5.12 -10.12 -8.65
N SER A 95 5.13 -11.33 -8.14
CA SER A 95 3.97 -12.05 -7.58
C SER A 95 3.91 -11.95 -6.05
N LEU A 96 2.77 -12.38 -5.48
CA LEU A 96 2.65 -12.53 -4.03
C LEU A 96 3.63 -13.58 -3.50
N LEU A 97 3.89 -14.65 -4.27
CA LEU A 97 4.84 -15.70 -3.87
C LEU A 97 6.27 -15.19 -3.76
N ASP A 98 6.68 -14.26 -4.65
CA ASP A 98 8.00 -13.62 -4.58
C ASP A 98 8.15 -12.82 -3.28
N GLY A 99 7.09 -12.08 -2.92
CA GLY A 99 7.05 -11.33 -1.66
C GLY A 99 7.16 -12.23 -0.42
N ILE A 100 6.44 -13.35 -0.40
CA ILE A 100 6.49 -14.34 0.68
C ILE A 100 7.87 -15.00 0.75
N ALA A 101 8.45 -15.36 -0.40
CA ALA A 101 9.78 -15.95 -0.46
C ALA A 101 10.86 -14.96 0.03
N TYR A 102 10.74 -13.68 -0.34
CA TYR A 102 11.63 -12.62 0.13
C TYR A 102 11.55 -12.45 1.65
N ASP A 103 10.34 -12.31 2.21
CA ASP A 103 10.11 -12.17 3.67
C ASP A 103 10.68 -13.36 4.44
N TYR A 104 10.46 -14.58 3.93
CA TYR A 104 11.03 -15.79 4.53
C TYR A 104 12.56 -15.78 4.50
N GLY A 105 13.15 -15.44 3.34
CA GLY A 105 14.60 -15.35 3.16
C GLY A 105 15.25 -14.33 4.08
N GLU A 106 14.61 -13.17 4.27
CA GLU A 106 15.05 -12.12 5.18
C GLU A 106 14.98 -12.56 6.65
N LYS A 107 13.85 -13.14 7.09
CA LYS A 107 13.68 -13.69 8.44
C LYS A 107 14.68 -14.80 8.77
N LYS A 108 15.02 -15.62 7.79
CA LYS A 108 16.05 -16.68 7.93
C LYS A 108 17.49 -16.17 7.71
N LYS A 109 17.66 -14.87 7.43
CA LYS A 109 18.96 -14.25 7.14
C LYS A 109 19.70 -14.84 5.92
N PHE A 110 18.95 -15.43 4.97
CA PHE A 110 19.48 -15.85 3.68
C PHE A 110 19.68 -14.67 2.74
N ILE A 111 18.86 -13.65 2.92
CA ILE A 111 18.90 -12.40 2.17
C ILE A 111 19.14 -11.26 3.16
N LYS A 112 20.02 -10.31 2.77
CA LYS A 112 20.21 -9.09 3.55
C LYS A 112 19.04 -8.14 3.27
N SER A 113 18.40 -7.66 4.33
CA SER A 113 17.40 -6.60 4.20
C SER A 113 17.99 -5.38 3.52
N VAL A 114 17.34 -4.94 2.46
CA VAL A 114 17.70 -3.72 1.72
C VAL A 114 16.79 -2.57 2.11
N HIS A 115 15.58 -2.89 2.59
CA HIS A 115 14.55 -1.92 2.93
C HIS A 115 14.13 -2.01 4.39
N ASN A 116 13.83 -0.86 5.00
CA ASN A 116 13.35 -0.79 6.39
C ASN A 116 11.83 -0.59 6.41
N PHE A 117 11.08 -1.70 6.40
CA PHE A 117 9.61 -1.69 6.46
C PHE A 117 9.06 -1.04 7.73
N GLU A 118 9.76 -1.08 8.86
CA GLU A 118 9.33 -0.40 10.09
C GLU A 118 9.30 1.12 9.90
N ASN A 119 10.25 1.66 9.12
CA ASN A 119 10.23 3.08 8.79
C ASN A 119 9.01 3.46 7.93
N ASP A 120 8.57 2.60 7.03
CA ASP A 120 7.36 2.84 6.22
C ASP A 120 6.11 2.91 7.08
N ILE A 121 5.99 2.03 8.09
CA ILE A 121 4.90 2.05 9.07
C ILE A 121 4.90 3.39 9.83
N LEU A 122 6.07 3.86 10.26
CA LEU A 122 6.21 5.15 10.95
C LEU A 122 5.89 6.34 10.04
N VAL A 123 6.23 6.28 8.76
CA VAL A 123 5.86 7.31 7.78
C VAL A 123 4.36 7.30 7.54
N ALA A 124 3.74 6.12 7.42
CA ALA A 124 2.30 5.98 7.28
C ALA A 124 1.56 6.58 8.49
N SER A 125 1.97 6.24 9.72
CA SER A 125 1.37 6.80 10.94
C SER A 125 1.52 8.32 11.04
N LYS A 126 2.68 8.89 10.67
CA LYS A 126 2.89 10.34 10.59
C LYS A 126 1.97 11.01 9.57
N ASN A 127 1.73 10.36 8.42
CA ASN A 127 0.82 10.88 7.40
C ASN A 127 -0.64 10.86 7.89
N ILE A 128 -1.05 9.84 8.65
CA ILE A 128 -2.36 9.79 9.30
C ILE A 128 -2.47 10.92 10.32
N ALA A 129 -1.51 11.06 11.23
CA ALA A 129 -1.47 12.14 12.21
C ALA A 129 -1.58 13.54 11.54
N LYS A 130 -0.86 13.74 10.44
CA LYS A 130 -0.92 14.99 9.67
C LYS A 130 -2.31 15.22 9.05
N ARG A 131 -2.97 14.18 8.56
CA ARG A 131 -4.32 14.25 7.97
C ARG A 131 -5.35 14.72 8.99
N TYR A 132 -5.21 14.30 10.23
CA TYR A 132 -6.10 14.65 11.33
C TYR A 132 -5.59 15.84 12.16
N SER A 133 -4.74 16.70 11.56
CA SER A 133 -4.30 17.99 12.12
C SER A 133 -3.68 17.92 13.51
N THR A 134 -3.04 16.82 13.87
CA THR A 134 -2.32 16.71 15.14
C THR A 134 -1.06 17.60 15.12
N GLY A 135 -0.82 18.34 16.19
CA GLY A 135 0.30 19.28 16.29
C GLY A 135 1.67 18.59 16.23
N LYS A 136 2.49 18.94 15.22
CA LYS A 136 3.78 18.27 14.97
C LYS A 136 4.74 18.33 16.16
N ASP A 137 4.83 19.48 16.84
CA ASP A 137 5.75 19.69 17.96
C ASP A 137 5.31 18.90 19.18
N HIS A 138 4.00 18.84 19.42
CA HIS A 138 3.42 18.04 20.49
C HIS A 138 3.70 16.55 20.28
N ILE A 139 3.44 16.02 19.07
CA ILE A 139 3.72 14.62 18.73
C ILE A 139 5.19 14.30 18.92
N LYS A 140 6.09 15.18 18.43
CA LYS A 140 7.52 14.96 18.56
C LYS A 140 7.95 14.89 20.01
N GLY A 141 7.58 15.89 20.82
CA GLY A 141 7.94 15.93 22.23
C GLY A 141 7.40 14.74 23.03
N THR A 142 6.12 14.39 22.83
CA THR A 142 5.50 13.25 23.49
C THR A 142 6.14 11.92 23.06
N THR A 143 6.47 11.78 21.78
CA THR A 143 7.16 10.59 21.25
C THR A 143 8.55 10.45 21.87
N ASP A 144 9.34 11.52 21.93
CA ASP A 144 10.68 11.50 22.49
C ASP A 144 10.65 11.10 24.00
N ILE A 145 9.70 11.64 24.76
CA ILE A 145 9.50 11.30 26.16
C ILE A 145 9.10 9.83 26.32
N ALA A 146 8.10 9.37 25.58
CA ALA A 146 7.59 8.00 25.69
C ALA A 146 8.68 6.97 25.35
N LEU A 147 9.43 7.19 24.27
CA LEU A 147 10.51 6.30 23.87
C LEU A 147 11.68 6.33 24.86
N THR A 148 12.01 7.49 25.44
CA THR A 148 13.03 7.59 26.48
C THR A 148 12.66 6.78 27.72
N ILE A 149 11.40 6.85 28.16
CA ILE A 149 10.88 6.06 29.28
C ILE A 149 10.94 4.57 28.93
N PHE A 150 10.43 4.19 27.76
CA PHE A 150 10.44 2.79 27.32
C PHE A 150 11.86 2.21 27.30
N ASP A 151 12.80 2.91 26.67
CA ASP A 151 14.19 2.46 26.53
C ASP A 151 14.90 2.38 27.92
N SER A 152 14.59 3.29 28.83
CA SER A 152 15.13 3.30 30.21
C SER A 152 14.63 2.13 31.02
N MET A 153 13.39 1.71 30.80
CA MET A 153 12.73 0.63 31.56
C MET A 153 12.88 -0.75 30.91
N LYS A 154 13.69 -0.88 29.88
CA LYS A 154 13.84 -2.13 29.11
C LYS A 154 14.13 -3.35 29.97
N LYS A 155 14.92 -3.20 31.05
CA LYS A 155 15.23 -4.28 32.01
C LYS A 155 14.02 -4.70 32.85
N VAL A 156 13.04 -3.82 33.00
CA VAL A 156 11.84 -4.07 33.82
C VAL A 156 10.75 -4.74 33.00
N HIS A 157 10.43 -4.20 31.82
CA HIS A 157 9.34 -4.72 30.99
C HIS A 157 9.76 -5.85 30.04
N GLY A 158 11.03 -5.98 29.68
CA GLY A 158 11.53 -7.05 28.81
C GLY A 158 11.04 -7.00 27.35
N MET A 159 10.33 -5.94 26.96
CA MET A 159 9.76 -5.78 25.61
C MET A 159 10.84 -5.51 24.57
N GLY A 160 10.56 -5.86 23.30
CA GLY A 160 11.50 -5.75 22.18
C GLY A 160 11.27 -4.54 21.25
N ALA A 161 11.85 -4.64 20.06
CA ALA A 161 11.78 -3.57 19.08
C ALA A 161 10.36 -3.40 18.51
N ARG A 162 9.60 -4.49 18.40
CA ARG A 162 8.24 -4.44 17.87
C ARG A 162 7.30 -3.67 18.79
N GLU A 163 7.35 -3.92 20.09
CA GLU A 163 6.56 -3.20 21.08
C GLU A 163 6.97 -1.73 21.16
N ARG A 164 8.25 -1.44 20.98
CA ARG A 164 8.74 -0.06 20.88
C ARG A 164 8.16 0.67 19.67
N LEU A 165 8.09 0.00 18.52
CA LEU A 165 7.45 0.54 17.30
C LEU A 165 5.96 0.80 17.54
N LEU A 166 5.24 -0.14 18.12
CA LEU A 166 3.81 -0.01 18.45
C LEU A 166 3.55 1.15 19.42
N LEU A 167 4.36 1.29 20.45
CA LEU A 167 4.29 2.44 21.36
C LEU A 167 4.48 3.76 20.59
N GLN A 168 5.46 3.83 19.71
CA GLN A 168 5.73 5.03 18.92
C GLN A 168 4.53 5.40 18.03
N ILE A 169 3.89 4.42 17.39
CA ILE A 169 2.70 4.62 16.57
C ILE A 169 1.52 5.07 17.43
N ALA A 170 1.29 4.42 18.56
CA ALA A 170 0.23 4.78 19.49
C ALA A 170 0.36 6.24 19.94
N VAL A 171 1.57 6.65 20.32
CA VAL A 171 1.86 8.04 20.72
C VAL A 171 1.67 9.03 19.56
N GLN A 172 2.00 8.65 18.33
CA GLN A 172 1.80 9.51 17.16
C GLN A 172 0.32 9.70 16.81
N LEU A 173 -0.53 8.73 17.12
CA LEU A 173 -1.94 8.71 16.73
C LEU A 173 -2.92 8.98 17.87
N HIS A 174 -2.46 9.06 19.14
CA HIS A 174 -3.34 9.17 20.30
C HIS A 174 -4.31 10.36 20.25
N ASP A 175 -3.91 11.43 19.63
CA ASP A 175 -4.67 12.69 19.56
C ASP A 175 -5.46 12.87 18.23
N CYS A 176 -5.38 11.93 17.28
CA CYS A 176 -6.05 12.07 15.99
C CYS A 176 -7.59 12.16 16.11
N GLY A 177 -8.16 11.63 17.19
CA GLY A 177 -9.58 11.71 17.49
C GLY A 177 -10.09 13.11 17.81
N LYS A 178 -9.21 14.04 18.22
CA LYS A 178 -9.56 15.46 18.45
C LYS A 178 -10.15 16.14 17.21
N TYR A 179 -9.80 15.64 16.02
CA TYR A 179 -10.36 16.12 14.76
C TYR A 179 -11.87 15.87 14.67
N ILE A 180 -12.38 14.84 15.33
CA ILE A 180 -13.80 14.46 15.33
C ILE A 180 -14.50 15.00 16.58
N SER A 181 -13.95 14.72 17.78
CA SER A 181 -14.55 15.10 19.04
C SER A 181 -13.48 15.41 20.11
N MET A 182 -13.64 16.53 20.78
CA MET A 182 -12.81 16.89 21.93
C MET A 182 -13.27 16.20 23.23
N ALA A 183 -14.53 15.76 23.27
CA ALA A 183 -15.09 15.11 24.46
C ALA A 183 -14.76 13.61 24.51
N ASP A 184 -14.50 12.98 23.35
CA ASP A 184 -14.36 11.53 23.23
C ASP A 184 -13.15 11.16 22.35
N VAL A 185 -12.01 11.77 22.68
CA VAL A 185 -10.77 11.69 21.88
C VAL A 185 -10.28 10.25 21.72
N ALA A 186 -10.27 9.47 22.81
CA ALA A 186 -9.73 8.11 22.81
C ALA A 186 -10.53 7.19 21.89
N GLU A 187 -11.86 7.18 22.01
CA GLU A 187 -12.74 6.37 21.18
C GLU A 187 -12.67 6.79 19.71
N CYS A 188 -12.65 8.09 19.43
CA CYS A 188 -12.49 8.61 18.07
C CYS A 188 -11.14 8.24 17.47
N SER A 189 -10.04 8.31 18.25
CA SER A 189 -8.71 7.88 17.80
C SER A 189 -8.70 6.39 17.47
N TYR A 190 -9.26 5.55 18.34
CA TYR A 190 -9.39 4.12 18.11
C TYR A 190 -10.15 3.82 16.81
N ARG A 191 -11.30 4.47 16.59
CA ARG A 191 -12.09 4.28 15.36
C ARG A 191 -11.35 4.71 14.11
N ILE A 192 -10.60 5.80 14.15
CA ILE A 192 -9.75 6.25 13.04
C ILE A 192 -8.68 5.20 12.73
N ILE A 193 -7.97 4.70 13.75
CA ILE A 193 -6.91 3.70 13.60
C ILE A 193 -7.48 2.41 13.02
N MET A 194 -8.60 1.92 13.53
CA MET A 194 -9.24 0.70 13.06
C MET A 194 -9.81 0.82 11.64
N ALA A 195 -10.31 1.99 11.27
CA ALA A 195 -10.83 2.26 9.92
C ALA A 195 -9.73 2.58 8.90
N THR A 196 -8.49 2.83 9.35
CA THR A 196 -7.37 3.15 8.47
C THR A 196 -6.45 1.94 8.35
N GLU A 197 -6.17 1.53 7.12
CA GLU A 197 -5.19 0.49 6.88
C GLU A 197 -3.77 1.05 7.04
N ILE A 198 -2.99 0.43 7.92
CA ILE A 198 -1.56 0.70 8.08
C ILE A 198 -0.82 -0.57 7.64
N ILE A 199 -0.28 -0.54 6.41
CA ILE A 199 0.45 -1.68 5.85
C ILE A 199 1.62 -2.03 6.77
N GLY A 200 1.74 -3.30 7.12
CA GLY A 200 2.77 -3.80 8.04
C GLY A 200 2.32 -3.93 9.51
N LEU A 201 1.08 -3.54 9.84
CA LEU A 201 0.43 -3.83 11.12
C LEU A 201 -0.68 -4.87 10.94
N SER A 202 -0.71 -5.86 11.82
CA SER A 202 -1.83 -6.79 11.92
C SER A 202 -3.06 -6.11 12.55
N THR A 203 -4.23 -6.74 12.42
CA THR A 203 -5.47 -6.28 13.07
C THR A 203 -5.33 -6.26 14.60
N GLU A 204 -4.62 -7.22 15.17
CA GLU A 204 -4.38 -7.29 16.62
C GLU A 204 -3.47 -6.15 17.09
N GLU A 205 -2.44 -5.80 16.32
CA GLU A 205 -1.52 -4.70 16.66
C GLU A 205 -2.17 -3.31 16.53
N ARG A 206 -3.27 -3.20 15.78
CA ARG A 206 -4.04 -1.95 15.66
C ARG A 206 -5.07 -1.75 16.78
N LYS A 207 -5.44 -2.81 17.50
CA LYS A 207 -6.31 -2.75 18.69
C LYS A 207 -5.59 -2.15 19.87
#